data_e76b1863a89af9442396afcafb445676
#
_entry.id   e76b1863a89af9442396afcafb445676
#
_cell.length_a   1.000
_cell.length_b   1.000
_cell.length_c   1.000
_cell.angle_alpha   90.00
_cell.angle_beta   90.00
_cell.angle_gamma   90.00
#
_symmetry.space_group_name_H-M   'P 1'
#
loop_
_entity.id
_entity.type
_entity.pdbx_description
1 polymer ?
#
loop_
_entity_poly.entity_id
_entity_poly.type
_entity_poly.pdbx_seq_one_letter_code
_entity_poly.pdbx_strand_id
1 'polypeptide(L)'
;GEKADVAVIADTNVQLLMLPLQQFERILEEEPLYCKAITLFIAKRYAAFMRHFADGQMIVPLQRLRTGLAELLLLQPPATGSEEVILNVSQADLASILGSSRQTINGLLKQLEKAGLIKIGFRHIRVIDPAGLSEHAAN
;
A
#
# COMPACT_ATOMS: atom_id res chain seq x y z
N GLY A 1 0.44 0.42 -29.28
CA GLY A 1 0.34 0.66 -27.85
C GLY A 1 1.74 0.68 -27.27
N GLU A 2 2.04 1.64 -26.42
CA GLU A 2 3.29 1.68 -25.68
C GLU A 2 3.40 0.46 -24.79
N LYS A 3 4.56 -0.16 -24.74
CA LYS A 3 4.85 -1.26 -23.80
C LYS A 3 4.94 -0.65 -22.40
N ALA A 4 4.30 -1.29 -21.43
CA ALA A 4 4.47 -0.89 -20.04
C ALA A 4 5.93 -1.20 -19.62
N ASP A 5 6.62 -0.16 -19.11
CA ASP A 5 8.00 -0.30 -18.60
C ASP A 5 8.05 -0.92 -17.19
N VAL A 6 6.92 -1.47 -16.73
CA VAL A 6 6.77 -2.04 -15.40
C VAL A 6 6.41 -3.51 -15.48
N ALA A 7 7.21 -4.37 -14.84
CA ALA A 7 6.88 -5.78 -14.65
C ALA A 7 6.01 -5.95 -13.40
N VAL A 8 4.91 -6.68 -13.55
CA VAL A 8 4.07 -7.11 -12.42
C VAL A 8 4.39 -8.57 -12.14
N ILE A 9 4.85 -8.86 -10.92
CA ILE A 9 5.26 -10.20 -10.50
C ILE A 9 4.24 -10.70 -9.48
N ALA A 10 3.70 -11.90 -9.71
CA ALA A 10 2.83 -12.57 -8.74
C ALA A 10 3.67 -13.18 -7.62
N ASP A 11 3.44 -12.77 -6.39
CA ASP A 11 4.10 -13.31 -5.18
C ASP A 11 3.36 -14.54 -4.60
N THR A 12 2.10 -14.72 -4.99
CA THR A 12 1.24 -15.85 -4.60
C THR A 12 0.44 -16.34 -5.81
N ASN A 13 -0.40 -17.36 -5.62
CA ASN A 13 -1.38 -17.74 -6.64
C ASN A 13 -2.38 -16.59 -6.84
N VAL A 14 -2.45 -16.08 -8.07
CA VAL A 14 -3.36 -14.98 -8.43
C VAL A 14 -4.30 -15.40 -9.56
N GLN A 15 -5.51 -14.87 -9.52
CA GLN A 15 -6.46 -14.92 -10.61
C GLN A 15 -6.52 -13.54 -11.26
N LEU A 16 -6.28 -13.46 -12.58
CA LEU A 16 -6.27 -12.21 -13.32
C LEU A 16 -7.48 -12.16 -14.25
N LEU A 17 -8.20 -11.05 -14.20
CA LEU A 17 -9.17 -10.68 -15.20
C LEU A 17 -8.51 -9.73 -16.20
N MET A 18 -8.42 -10.15 -17.46
CA MET A 18 -7.85 -9.33 -18.52
C MET A 18 -8.97 -8.65 -19.32
N LEU A 19 -8.92 -7.35 -19.42
CA LEU A 19 -9.81 -6.56 -20.26
C LEU A 19 -8.99 -6.06 -21.47
N PRO A 20 -9.30 -6.50 -22.71
CA PRO A 20 -8.63 -6.01 -23.91
C PRO A 20 -8.86 -4.50 -24.08
N LEU A 21 -7.83 -3.78 -24.57
CA LEU A 21 -7.87 -2.32 -24.73
C LEU A 21 -9.10 -1.84 -25.52
N GLN A 22 -9.41 -2.49 -26.62
CA GLN A 22 -10.57 -2.12 -27.46
C GLN A 22 -11.91 -2.25 -26.70
N GLN A 23 -12.05 -3.28 -25.85
CA GLN A 23 -13.25 -3.43 -25.03
C GLN A 23 -13.30 -2.37 -23.93
N PHE A 24 -12.16 -2.03 -23.35
CA PHE A 24 -12.06 -0.97 -22.37
C PHE A 24 -12.45 0.40 -22.94
N GLU A 25 -11.91 0.75 -24.12
CA GLU A 25 -12.25 1.98 -24.85
C GLU A 25 -13.75 2.05 -25.15
N ARG A 26 -14.33 0.97 -25.64
CA ARG A 26 -15.77 0.89 -25.91
C ARG A 26 -16.63 1.09 -24.66
N ILE A 27 -16.27 0.49 -23.54
CA ILE A 27 -16.97 0.68 -22.26
C ILE A 27 -16.94 2.15 -21.84
N LEU A 28 -15.82 2.84 -22.02
CA LEU A 28 -15.69 4.25 -21.68
C LEU A 28 -16.53 5.16 -22.58
N GLU A 29 -16.71 4.79 -23.85
CA GLU A 29 -17.57 5.52 -24.80
C GLU A 29 -19.06 5.31 -24.48
N GLU A 30 -19.44 4.07 -24.16
CA GLU A 30 -20.83 3.72 -23.87
C GLU A 30 -21.31 4.25 -22.49
N GLU A 31 -20.40 4.33 -21.51
CA GLU A 31 -20.72 4.68 -20.13
C GLU A 31 -19.75 5.73 -19.55
N PRO A 32 -19.98 7.03 -19.83
CA PRO A 32 -19.10 8.12 -19.38
C PRO A 32 -18.87 8.18 -17.86
N LEU A 33 -19.77 7.60 -17.04
CA LEU A 33 -19.60 7.53 -15.60
C LEU A 33 -18.34 6.74 -15.19
N TYR A 34 -17.92 5.74 -15.99
CA TYR A 34 -16.70 5.00 -15.72
C TYR A 34 -15.46 5.87 -15.93
N CYS A 35 -15.47 6.78 -16.90
CA CYS A 35 -14.38 7.76 -17.07
C CYS A 35 -14.19 8.59 -15.79
N LYS A 36 -15.28 9.07 -15.20
CA LYS A 36 -15.22 9.83 -13.94
C LYS A 36 -14.68 8.98 -12.79
N ALA A 37 -15.15 7.75 -12.66
CA ALA A 37 -14.69 6.83 -11.60
C ALA A 37 -13.20 6.52 -11.74
N ILE A 38 -12.71 6.22 -12.94
CA ILE A 38 -11.31 5.93 -13.23
C ILE A 38 -10.45 7.16 -12.99
N THR A 39 -10.90 8.33 -13.45
CA THR A 39 -10.18 9.60 -13.25
C THR A 39 -10.02 9.89 -11.76
N LEU A 40 -11.07 9.72 -10.96
CA LEU A 40 -11.01 9.91 -9.50
C LEU A 40 -10.09 8.88 -8.84
N PHE A 41 -10.10 7.63 -9.31
CA PHE A 41 -9.21 6.58 -8.81
C PHE A 41 -7.75 6.92 -9.10
N ILE A 42 -7.42 7.32 -10.33
CA ILE A 42 -6.06 7.73 -10.72
C ILE A 42 -5.64 8.97 -9.94
N ALA A 43 -6.52 9.98 -9.82
CA ALA A 43 -6.23 11.21 -9.09
C ALA A 43 -5.92 10.94 -7.60
N LYS A 44 -6.68 10.05 -6.96
CA LYS A 44 -6.41 9.63 -5.57
C LYS A 44 -5.06 8.93 -5.44
N ARG A 45 -4.74 8.03 -6.37
CA ARG A 45 -3.43 7.33 -6.37
C ARG A 45 -2.27 8.28 -6.65
N TYR A 46 -2.44 9.19 -7.60
CA TYR A 46 -1.44 10.22 -7.88
C TYR A 46 -1.23 11.15 -6.68
N ALA A 47 -2.30 11.59 -6.02
CA ALA A 47 -2.18 12.40 -4.81
C ALA A 47 -1.47 11.64 -3.68
N ALA A 48 -1.72 10.33 -3.52
CA ALA A 48 -0.99 9.49 -2.57
C ALA A 48 0.50 9.39 -2.94
N PHE A 49 0.81 9.15 -4.22
CA PHE A 49 2.17 9.13 -4.73
C PHE A 49 2.90 10.46 -4.50
N MET A 50 2.25 11.59 -4.79
CA MET A 50 2.82 12.93 -4.60
C MET A 50 3.06 13.23 -3.11
N ARG A 51 2.16 12.81 -2.21
CA ARG A 51 2.42 12.88 -0.76
C ARG A 51 3.66 12.09 -0.39
N HIS A 52 3.76 10.83 -0.81
CA HIS A 52 4.95 10.02 -0.58
C HIS A 52 6.23 10.67 -1.10
N PHE A 53 6.18 11.30 -2.26
CA PHE A 53 7.33 11.96 -2.87
C PHE A 53 7.70 13.24 -2.12
N ALA A 54 6.73 14.08 -1.77
CA ALA A 54 6.94 15.30 -0.99
C ALA A 54 7.42 14.98 0.43
N ASP A 55 6.78 14.00 1.07
CA ASP A 55 7.10 13.54 2.42
C ASP A 55 8.45 12.80 2.47
N GLY A 56 8.89 12.23 1.36
CA GLY A 56 10.17 11.55 1.24
C GLY A 56 11.39 12.40 1.57
N GLN A 57 11.23 13.72 1.58
CA GLN A 57 12.29 14.69 1.90
C GLN A 57 12.18 15.27 3.32
N MET A 58 11.03 15.20 4.00
CA MET A 58 10.79 15.88 5.26
C MET A 58 10.26 15.00 6.40
N ILE A 59 9.82 13.76 6.13
CA ILE A 59 9.20 12.91 7.16
C ILE A 59 10.23 12.01 7.86
N VAL A 60 10.12 11.96 9.18
CA VAL A 60 10.84 11.00 10.04
C VAL A 60 10.62 9.57 9.51
N PRO A 61 11.68 8.76 9.35
CA PRO A 61 11.59 7.41 8.77
C PRO A 61 10.52 6.51 9.40
N LEU A 62 10.26 6.67 10.70
CA LEU A 62 9.22 5.93 11.42
C LEU A 62 7.81 6.29 10.90
N GLN A 63 7.55 7.55 10.63
CA GLN A 63 6.26 8.01 10.14
C GLN A 63 6.01 7.52 8.71
N ARG A 64 7.04 7.51 7.86
CA ARG A 64 6.96 6.89 6.51
C ARG A 64 6.60 5.42 6.58
N LEU A 65 7.19 4.66 7.51
CA LEU A 65 6.85 3.26 7.71
C LEU A 65 5.41 3.09 8.19
N ARG A 66 4.93 3.94 9.12
CA ARG A 66 3.54 3.91 9.61
C ARG A 66 2.56 4.18 8.47
N THR A 67 2.78 5.22 7.69
CA THR A 67 1.95 5.56 6.52
C THR A 67 1.93 4.41 5.51
N GLY A 68 3.08 3.84 5.18
CA GLY A 68 3.16 2.69 4.26
C GLY A 68 2.40 1.46 4.77
N LEU A 69 2.49 1.15 6.05
CA LEU A 69 1.71 0.06 6.66
C LEU A 69 0.21 0.36 6.67
N ALA A 70 -0.20 1.59 6.98
CA ALA A 70 -1.60 2.01 6.94
C ALA A 70 -2.19 1.94 5.52
N GLU A 71 -1.43 2.29 4.49
CA GLU A 71 -1.85 2.15 3.10
C GLU A 71 -2.00 0.68 2.68
N LEU A 72 -1.09 -0.19 3.11
CA LEU A 72 -1.22 -1.63 2.89
C LEU A 72 -2.47 -2.21 3.57
N LEU A 73 -2.86 -1.68 4.74
CA LEU A 73 -4.11 -2.04 5.40
C LEU A 73 -5.34 -1.68 4.55
N LEU A 74 -5.34 -0.51 3.92
CA LEU A 74 -6.45 -0.06 3.06
C LEU A 74 -6.62 -0.91 1.80
N LEU A 75 -5.59 -1.66 1.40
CA LEU A 75 -5.65 -2.58 0.27
C LEU A 75 -6.15 -3.97 0.65
N GLN A 76 -6.28 -4.28 1.95
CA GLN A 76 -6.85 -5.54 2.41
C GLN A 76 -8.37 -5.50 2.30
N PRO A 77 -9.04 -6.65 2.02
CA PRO A 77 -10.49 -6.72 2.11
C PRO A 77 -10.92 -6.36 3.54
N PRO A 78 -12.10 -5.73 3.71
CA PRO A 78 -12.58 -5.33 5.03
C PRO A 78 -12.66 -6.57 5.93
N ALA A 79 -11.93 -6.54 7.04
CA ALA A 79 -12.02 -7.59 8.05
C ALA A 79 -13.44 -7.59 8.65
N THR A 80 -14.10 -8.73 8.61
CA THR A 80 -15.39 -8.94 9.26
C THR A 80 -15.14 -9.19 10.75
N GLY A 81 -15.03 -8.11 11.53
CA GLY A 81 -14.85 -8.19 12.98
C GLY A 81 -13.59 -7.46 13.48
N SER A 82 -13.40 -7.49 14.80
CA SER A 82 -12.24 -6.90 15.52
C SER A 82 -10.98 -7.78 15.38
N GLU A 83 -10.72 -8.33 14.21
CA GLU A 83 -9.61 -9.26 14.00
C GLU A 83 -8.32 -8.51 13.64
N GLU A 84 -7.23 -9.00 14.24
CA GLU A 84 -5.88 -8.60 13.89
C GLU A 84 -5.65 -8.78 12.38
N VAL A 85 -5.18 -7.75 11.69
CA VAL A 85 -4.94 -7.81 10.25
C VAL A 85 -3.51 -8.29 10.00
N ILE A 86 -3.36 -9.30 9.14
CA ILE A 86 -2.07 -9.83 8.73
C ILE A 86 -1.68 -9.24 7.37
N LEU A 87 -0.62 -8.46 7.35
CA LEU A 87 0.02 -7.97 6.13
C LEU A 87 1.09 -8.97 5.68
N ASN A 88 0.88 -9.63 4.57
CA ASN A 88 1.85 -10.54 3.96
C ASN A 88 2.93 -9.75 3.22
N VAL A 89 3.80 -9.11 3.97
CA VAL A 89 4.91 -8.28 3.47
C VAL A 89 6.16 -8.57 4.27
N SER A 90 7.28 -8.77 3.58
CA SER A 90 8.57 -8.97 4.25
C SER A 90 9.26 -7.64 4.56
N GLN A 91 10.24 -7.68 5.47
CA GLN A 91 11.09 -6.51 5.77
C GLN A 91 11.89 -6.05 4.54
N ALA A 92 12.22 -6.97 3.63
CA ALA A 92 12.92 -6.64 2.39
C ALA A 92 12.00 -5.91 1.41
N ASP A 93 10.74 -6.34 1.30
CA ASP A 93 9.74 -5.69 0.46
C ASP A 93 9.46 -4.26 0.96
N LEU A 94 9.26 -4.10 2.28
CA LEU A 94 9.11 -2.78 2.89
C LEU A 94 10.33 -1.88 2.66
N ALA A 95 11.52 -2.43 2.76
CA ALA A 95 12.76 -1.68 2.49
C ALA A 95 12.79 -1.19 1.03
N SER A 96 12.40 -2.04 0.09
CA SER A 96 12.30 -1.69 -1.33
C SER A 96 11.23 -0.62 -1.58
N ILE A 97 10.02 -0.81 -1.03
CA ILE A 97 8.89 0.11 -1.20
C ILE A 97 9.21 1.51 -0.64
N LEU A 98 9.85 1.55 0.53
CA LEU A 98 10.14 2.80 1.24
C LEU A 98 11.50 3.41 0.88
N GLY A 99 12.24 2.81 -0.04
CA GLY A 99 13.57 3.29 -0.44
C GLY A 99 14.57 3.34 0.72
N SER A 100 14.53 2.34 1.60
CA SER A 100 15.33 2.28 2.83
C SER A 100 16.13 0.98 2.93
N SER A 101 17.06 0.88 3.89
CA SER A 101 17.75 -0.37 4.13
C SER A 101 16.88 -1.34 4.96
N ARG A 102 17.06 -2.65 4.74
CA ARG A 102 16.40 -3.69 5.55
C ARG A 102 16.72 -3.54 7.05
N GLN A 103 17.95 -3.12 7.36
CA GLN A 103 18.37 -2.89 8.75
C GLN A 103 17.61 -1.73 9.39
N THR A 104 17.43 -0.62 8.65
CA THR A 104 16.65 0.53 9.09
C THR A 104 15.20 0.14 9.31
N ILE A 105 14.56 -0.55 8.34
CA ILE A 105 13.18 -1.03 8.46
C ILE A 105 13.02 -1.94 9.67
N ASN A 106 13.93 -2.89 9.90
CA ASN A 106 13.87 -3.76 11.07
C ASN A 106 13.93 -2.98 12.40
N GLY A 107 14.81 -1.96 12.48
CA GLY A 107 14.89 -1.09 13.65
C GLY A 107 13.59 -0.33 13.91
N LEU A 108 12.95 0.21 12.85
CA LEU A 108 11.70 0.93 12.93
C LEU A 108 10.51 0.02 13.28
N LEU A 109 10.45 -1.18 12.69
CA LEU A 109 9.43 -2.17 13.03
C LEU A 109 9.49 -2.58 14.50
N LYS A 110 10.69 -2.77 15.06
CA LYS A 110 10.86 -3.05 16.50
C LYS A 110 10.35 -1.92 17.39
N GLN A 111 10.45 -0.66 16.96
CA GLN A 111 9.87 0.47 17.68
C GLN A 111 8.35 0.39 17.69
N LEU A 112 7.71 0.09 16.54
CA LEU A 112 6.26 -0.08 16.45
C LEU A 112 5.77 -1.29 17.25
N GLU A 113 6.53 -2.39 17.25
CA GLU A 113 6.24 -3.58 18.05
C GLU A 113 6.33 -3.28 19.56
N LYS A 114 7.35 -2.55 19.99
CA LYS A 114 7.48 -2.08 21.39
C LYS A 114 6.34 -1.15 21.79
N ALA A 115 5.81 -0.36 20.86
CA ALA A 115 4.64 0.49 21.06
C ALA A 115 3.31 -0.30 21.07
N GLY A 116 3.32 -1.61 20.83
CA GLY A 116 2.13 -2.45 20.80
C GLY A 116 1.27 -2.32 19.54
N LEU A 117 1.74 -1.61 18.53
CA LEU A 117 0.96 -1.34 17.31
C LEU A 117 0.97 -2.52 16.33
N ILE A 118 2.06 -3.28 16.31
CA ILE A 118 2.26 -4.42 15.42
C ILE A 118 2.95 -5.59 16.14
N LYS A 119 2.95 -6.75 15.49
CA LYS A 119 3.79 -7.90 15.85
C LYS A 119 4.51 -8.40 14.61
N ILE A 120 5.83 -8.55 14.72
CA ILE A 120 6.70 -8.98 13.62
C ILE A 120 6.66 -10.50 13.52
N GLY A 121 6.29 -11.03 12.33
CA GLY A 121 6.34 -12.46 11.99
C GLY A 121 7.35 -12.74 10.88
N PHE A 122 7.46 -14.02 10.55
CA PHE A 122 8.26 -14.45 9.41
C PHE A 122 7.54 -14.12 8.11
N ARG A 123 8.06 -13.18 7.32
CA ARG A 123 7.47 -12.68 6.06
C ARG A 123 6.07 -12.09 6.19
N HIS A 124 5.63 -11.75 7.39
CA HIS A 124 4.37 -11.05 7.61
C HIS A 124 4.46 -10.11 8.80
N ILE A 125 3.57 -9.13 8.83
CA ILE A 125 3.38 -8.21 9.94
C ILE A 125 1.94 -8.30 10.37
N ARG A 126 1.72 -8.58 11.65
CA ARG A 126 0.39 -8.56 12.26
C ARG A 126 0.14 -7.19 12.83
N VAL A 127 -0.90 -6.51 12.40
CA VAL A 127 -1.30 -5.22 12.92
C VAL A 127 -2.25 -5.46 14.09
N ILE A 128 -1.84 -4.97 15.27
CA ILE A 128 -2.58 -5.13 16.53
C ILE A 128 -3.54 -3.94 16.71
N ASP A 129 -3.07 -2.73 16.43
CA ASP A 129 -3.84 -1.51 16.54
C ASP A 129 -3.83 -0.73 15.23
N PRO A 130 -4.79 -0.99 14.32
CA PRO A 130 -4.91 -0.26 13.06
C PRO A 130 -5.19 1.24 13.23
N ALA A 131 -5.98 1.60 14.26
CA ALA A 131 -6.31 2.99 14.54
C ALA A 131 -5.09 3.76 15.01
N GLY A 132 -4.39 3.26 16.02
CA GLY A 132 -3.14 3.84 16.51
C GLY A 132 -2.05 3.92 15.45
N LEU A 133 -2.03 2.99 14.50
CA LEU A 133 -1.10 3.05 13.36
C LEU A 133 -1.42 4.23 12.44
N SER A 134 -2.71 4.54 12.24
CA SER A 134 -3.19 5.58 11.32
C SER A 134 -3.23 6.99 11.93
N GLU A 135 -3.46 7.13 13.22
CA GLU A 135 -3.64 8.43 13.91
C GLU A 135 -2.45 9.39 13.76
N HIS A 136 -1.24 8.87 13.60
CA HIS A 136 -0.04 9.68 13.43
C HIS A 136 0.39 9.83 11.96
N ALA A 137 -0.38 9.32 11.01
CA ALA A 137 -0.16 9.54 9.59
C ALA A 137 -0.79 10.85 9.09
N ALA A 138 -1.62 11.50 9.92
CA ALA A 138 -2.40 12.68 9.56
C ALA A 138 -1.88 14.02 10.13
N ASN A 139 -0.77 14.03 10.89
CA ASN A 139 -0.16 15.26 11.43
C ASN A 139 1.16 15.58 10.77
#